data_980201b1d51010d33a7104367b48a8b4
#
_entry.id   980201b1d51010d33a7104367b48a8b4
#
_cell.length_a   1.000
_cell.length_b   1.000
_cell.length_c   1.000
_cell.angle_alpha   90.00
_cell.angle_beta   90.00
_cell.angle_gamma   90.00
#
_symmetry.space_group_name_H-M   'P 1'
#
loop_
_entity.id
_entity.type
_entity.pdbx_description
1 polymer ?
#
loop_
_entity_poly.entity_id
_entity_poly.type
_entity_poly.pdbx_seq_one_letter_code
_entity_poly.pdbx_strand_id
1 'polypeptide(L)'
;MGCHRFYDLTAFLELEGPVPYCLDCGKVVKPDVTLYEEALDMDVFSRAARAIQQADLLIIGGTSLVVYPAASLINYFSGSNLVVINKSSTPQDSQADLVIEGKIGEVFSKLRQ
;
A
#
# COMPACT_ATOMS: atom_id res chain seq x y z
N MET A 1 -3.38 12.18 17.41
CA MET A 1 -2.12 12.87 17.75
C MET A 1 -1.99 13.28 19.23
N GLY A 2 -2.89 12.97 20.10
CA GLY A 2 -2.83 13.30 21.52
C GLY A 2 -2.89 12.09 22.43
N CYS A 3 -4.07 11.46 22.51
CA CYS A 3 -4.34 10.32 23.37
C CYS A 3 -4.13 8.95 22.70
N HIS A 4 -3.69 8.93 21.43
CA HIS A 4 -3.49 7.72 20.61
C HIS A 4 -4.74 6.84 20.43
N ARG A 5 -5.95 7.41 20.64
CA ARG A 5 -7.18 6.70 20.33
C ARG A 5 -7.27 6.41 18.85
N PHE A 6 -7.57 5.16 18.53
CA PHE A 6 -7.81 4.70 17.17
C PHE A 6 -9.30 4.90 16.80
N TYR A 7 -9.53 5.37 15.58
CA TYR A 7 -10.84 5.46 14.95
C TYR A 7 -10.81 4.59 13.71
N ASP A 8 -11.71 3.64 13.58
CA ASP A 8 -11.92 2.94 12.32
C ASP A 8 -12.55 3.89 11.27
N LEU A 9 -12.68 3.42 10.04
CA LEU A 9 -13.20 4.25 8.95
C LEU A 9 -14.60 4.78 9.26
N THR A 10 -15.48 3.94 9.82
CA THR A 10 -16.86 4.31 10.13
C THR A 10 -16.90 5.40 11.20
N ALA A 11 -16.23 5.18 12.33
CA ALA A 11 -16.13 6.14 13.42
C ALA A 11 -15.41 7.44 12.99
N PHE A 12 -14.46 7.37 12.08
CA PHE A 12 -13.80 8.54 11.52
C PHE A 12 -14.75 9.40 10.66
N LEU A 13 -15.57 8.75 9.83
CA LEU A 13 -16.54 9.45 8.97
C LEU A 13 -17.70 10.08 9.75
N GLU A 14 -17.96 9.61 10.97
CA GLU A 14 -18.95 10.19 11.88
C GLU A 14 -18.45 11.43 12.62
N LEU A 15 -17.13 11.73 12.55
CA LEU A 15 -16.59 12.96 13.15
C LEU A 15 -17.05 14.18 12.35
N GLU A 16 -17.65 15.14 13.06
CA GLU A 16 -18.21 16.33 12.42
C GLU A 16 -17.14 17.34 11.97
N GLY A 17 -17.46 18.05 10.88
CA GLY A 17 -16.71 19.20 10.40
C GLY A 17 -15.62 18.86 9.36
N PRO A 18 -15.04 19.90 8.76
CA PRO A 18 -14.02 19.72 7.71
C PRO A 18 -12.66 19.23 8.26
N VAL A 19 -12.44 19.37 9.55
CA VAL A 19 -11.27 18.85 10.26
C VAL A 19 -11.77 17.98 11.39
N PRO A 20 -11.48 16.67 11.38
CA PRO A 20 -11.94 15.75 12.41
C PRO A 20 -11.14 15.95 13.71
N TYR A 21 -11.86 16.05 14.84
CA TYR A 21 -11.26 16.16 16.16
C TYR A 21 -11.61 14.97 17.02
N CYS A 22 -10.64 14.54 17.84
CA CYS A 22 -10.82 13.44 18.77
C CYS A 22 -11.84 13.80 19.86
N LEU A 23 -12.83 12.94 20.06
CA LEU A 23 -13.89 13.14 21.06
C LEU A 23 -13.37 13.11 22.51
N ASP A 24 -12.21 12.46 22.75
CA ASP A 24 -11.63 12.34 24.09
C ASP A 24 -10.69 13.48 24.44
N CYS A 25 -9.80 13.87 23.54
CA CYS A 25 -8.74 14.84 23.83
C CYS A 25 -8.83 16.14 23.03
N GLY A 26 -9.79 16.26 22.11
CA GLY A 26 -10.01 17.46 21.30
C GLY A 26 -8.91 17.78 20.28
N LYS A 27 -7.92 16.90 20.09
CA LYS A 27 -6.87 17.11 19.11
C LYS A 27 -7.27 16.53 17.75
N VAL A 28 -6.63 17.03 16.70
CA VAL A 28 -6.89 16.59 15.32
C VAL A 28 -6.65 15.09 15.18
N VAL A 29 -7.59 14.41 14.51
CA VAL A 29 -7.46 13.03 14.06
C VAL A 29 -6.96 13.05 12.62
N LYS A 30 -5.89 12.32 12.34
CA LYS A 30 -5.37 12.15 10.97
C LYS A 30 -5.45 10.67 10.54
N PRO A 31 -5.53 10.40 9.25
CA PRO A 31 -5.34 9.04 8.74
C PRO A 31 -4.01 8.45 9.21
N ASP A 32 -3.98 7.14 9.45
CA ASP A 32 -2.77 6.40 9.80
C ASP A 32 -1.95 6.10 8.54
N VAL A 33 -1.36 7.15 8.00
CA VAL A 33 -0.48 7.10 6.82
C VAL A 33 0.87 7.69 7.18
N THR A 34 1.92 7.08 6.64
CA THR A 34 3.27 7.62 6.74
C THR A 34 3.42 8.75 5.72
N LEU A 35 3.69 9.95 6.21
CA LEU A 35 3.92 11.13 5.37
C LEU A 35 5.36 11.19 4.88
N TYR A 36 5.63 12.05 3.89
CA TYR A 36 7.00 12.37 3.51
C TYR A 36 7.78 12.89 4.70
N GLU A 37 9.06 12.51 4.83
CA GLU A 37 9.95 12.84 5.95
C GLU A 37 9.62 12.13 7.29
N GLU A 38 8.53 11.36 7.36
CA GLU A 38 8.29 10.46 8.49
C GLU A 38 9.05 9.15 8.31
N ALA A 39 9.63 8.65 9.40
CA ALA A 39 10.29 7.36 9.39
C ALA A 39 9.29 6.22 9.16
N LEU A 40 9.64 5.29 8.27
CA LEU A 40 8.87 4.06 8.13
C LEU A 40 9.03 3.17 9.35
N ASP A 41 7.97 2.45 9.69
CA ASP A 41 8.05 1.35 10.65
C ASP A 41 8.90 0.22 10.04
N MET A 42 10.12 0.09 10.55
CA MET A 42 11.09 -0.89 10.05
C MET A 42 10.70 -2.33 10.35
N ASP A 43 9.87 -2.57 11.37
CA ASP A 43 9.33 -3.91 11.65
C ASP A 43 8.31 -4.30 10.60
N VAL A 44 7.44 -3.37 10.20
CA VAL A 44 6.49 -3.58 9.10
C VAL A 44 7.24 -3.81 7.79
N PHE A 45 8.23 -2.98 7.49
CA PHE A 45 9.05 -3.13 6.28
C PHE A 45 9.76 -4.48 6.23
N SER A 46 10.40 -4.90 7.32
CA SER A 46 11.10 -6.17 7.41
C SER A 46 10.18 -7.38 7.25
N ARG A 47 8.97 -7.31 7.82
CA ARG A 47 7.96 -8.36 7.64
C ARG A 47 7.48 -8.44 6.20
N ALA A 48 7.26 -7.29 5.56
CA ALA A 48 6.89 -7.23 4.14
C ALA A 48 7.98 -7.82 3.25
N ALA A 49 9.25 -7.43 3.46
CA ALA A 49 10.38 -7.96 2.71
C ALA A 49 10.49 -9.49 2.85
N ARG A 50 10.31 -10.02 4.07
CA ARG A 50 10.34 -11.47 4.32
C ARG A 50 9.18 -12.19 3.63
N ALA A 51 7.99 -11.63 3.66
CA ALA A 51 6.83 -12.21 2.96
C ALA A 51 7.05 -12.27 1.44
N ILE A 52 7.60 -11.19 0.87
CA ILE A 52 7.93 -11.12 -0.56
C ILE A 52 9.03 -12.14 -0.93
N GLN A 53 10.04 -12.28 -0.08
CA GLN A 53 11.13 -13.23 -0.29
C GLN A 53 10.65 -14.69 -0.32
N GLN A 54 9.59 -14.99 0.44
CA GLN A 54 9.02 -16.35 0.54
C GLN A 54 7.88 -16.61 -0.46
N ALA A 55 7.48 -15.61 -1.22
CA ALA A 55 6.37 -15.73 -2.17
C ALA A 55 6.79 -16.44 -3.46
N ASP A 56 5.94 -17.30 -3.97
CA ASP A 56 6.08 -17.94 -5.28
C ASP A 56 5.54 -17.06 -6.41
N LEU A 57 4.58 -16.20 -6.08
CA LEU A 57 3.95 -15.25 -6.97
C LEU A 57 3.94 -13.87 -6.29
N LEU A 58 4.44 -12.85 -6.98
CA LEU A 58 4.30 -11.47 -6.59
C LEU A 58 3.43 -10.71 -7.59
N ILE A 59 2.35 -10.12 -7.10
CA ILE A 59 1.48 -9.25 -7.90
C ILE A 59 1.67 -7.81 -7.44
N ILE A 60 2.09 -6.95 -8.37
CA ILE A 60 2.23 -5.51 -8.16
C ILE A 60 1.08 -4.82 -8.87
N GLY A 61 0.30 -4.03 -8.14
CA GLY A 61 -0.88 -3.39 -8.73
C GLY A 61 -1.12 -1.97 -8.26
N GLY A 62 -1.51 -1.11 -9.22
CA GLY A 62 -1.96 0.25 -8.93
C GLY A 62 -0.86 1.19 -8.40
N THR A 63 0.39 0.95 -8.73
CA THR A 63 1.52 1.77 -8.27
C THR A 63 2.50 2.08 -9.41
N SER A 64 3.12 3.26 -9.38
CA SER A 64 4.18 3.64 -10.31
C SER A 64 5.54 3.00 -9.99
N LEU A 65 5.71 2.41 -8.80
CA LEU A 65 6.98 1.82 -8.31
C LEU A 65 8.18 2.79 -8.29
N VAL A 66 7.92 4.07 -8.06
CA VAL A 66 8.98 5.10 -8.00
C VAL A 66 9.13 5.71 -6.60
N VAL A 67 8.26 5.38 -5.65
CA VAL A 67 8.30 5.92 -4.29
C VAL A 67 9.13 5.01 -3.39
N TYR A 68 10.28 5.51 -2.98
CA TYR A 68 11.20 4.81 -2.07
C TYR A 68 10.92 5.19 -0.60
N PRO A 69 11.16 4.27 0.35
CA PRO A 69 11.82 2.96 0.19
C PRO A 69 10.87 1.83 -0.24
N ALA A 70 9.54 2.02 -0.29
CA ALA A 70 8.58 0.96 -0.60
C ALA A 70 8.84 0.30 -1.97
N ALA A 71 9.24 1.07 -2.99
CA ALA A 71 9.59 0.54 -4.30
C ALA A 71 10.74 -0.48 -4.27
N SER A 72 11.63 -0.42 -3.28
CA SER A 72 12.73 -1.37 -3.14
C SER A 72 12.31 -2.76 -2.66
N LEU A 73 11.09 -2.92 -2.17
CA LEU A 73 10.57 -4.22 -1.71
C LEU A 73 10.58 -5.28 -2.82
N ILE A 74 10.40 -4.88 -4.08
CA ILE A 74 10.47 -5.81 -5.21
C ILE A 74 11.82 -6.54 -5.29
N ASN A 75 12.91 -5.91 -4.85
CA ASN A 75 14.25 -6.50 -4.91
C ASN A 75 14.42 -7.72 -3.98
N TYR A 76 13.49 -7.92 -3.04
CA TYR A 76 13.48 -9.11 -2.17
C TYR A 76 12.77 -10.30 -2.81
N PHE A 77 12.07 -10.09 -3.92
CA PHE A 77 11.41 -11.18 -4.63
C PHE A 77 12.43 -12.03 -5.38
N SER A 78 12.44 -13.31 -5.09
CA SER A 78 13.32 -14.30 -5.75
C SER A 78 12.54 -15.39 -6.49
N GLY A 79 11.21 -15.32 -6.48
CA GLY A 79 10.34 -16.26 -7.20
C GLY A 79 10.36 -16.05 -8.72
N SER A 80 9.66 -16.92 -9.42
CA SER A 80 9.63 -16.97 -10.89
C SER A 80 8.37 -16.37 -11.50
N ASN A 81 7.43 -15.85 -10.69
CA ASN A 81 6.16 -15.37 -11.20
C ASN A 81 5.91 -13.93 -10.72
N LEU A 82 6.33 -12.96 -11.52
CA LEU A 82 6.10 -11.55 -11.28
C LEU A 82 5.01 -11.01 -12.21
N VAL A 83 3.94 -10.49 -11.65
CA VAL A 83 2.83 -9.89 -12.39
C VAL A 83 2.72 -8.41 -12.05
N VAL A 84 2.62 -7.57 -13.07
CA VAL A 84 2.37 -6.13 -12.93
C VAL A 84 1.01 -5.79 -13.51
N ILE A 85 0.14 -5.18 -12.71
CA ILE A 85 -1.18 -4.70 -13.11
C ILE A 85 -1.23 -3.20 -12.86
N ASN A 86 -1.14 -2.39 -13.90
CA ASN A 86 -1.16 -0.95 -13.76
C ASN A 86 -1.79 -0.28 -14.98
N LYS A 87 -2.25 0.96 -14.83
CA LYS A 87 -2.83 1.75 -15.93
C LYS A 87 -1.78 2.26 -16.92
N SER A 88 -0.55 2.41 -16.47
CA SER A 88 0.57 2.91 -17.25
C SER A 88 1.78 2.03 -17.03
N SER A 89 2.73 2.09 -17.94
CA SER A 89 3.98 1.35 -17.82
C SER A 89 4.76 1.72 -16.56
N THR A 90 5.49 0.75 -16.03
CA THR A 90 6.35 0.91 -14.86
C THR A 90 7.79 0.53 -15.20
N PRO A 91 8.79 0.98 -14.42
CA PRO A 91 10.18 0.56 -14.62
C PRO A 91 10.39 -0.97 -14.49
N GLN A 92 9.44 -1.65 -13.85
CA GLN A 92 9.54 -3.10 -13.58
C GLN A 92 8.90 -3.98 -14.66
N ASP A 93 8.21 -3.38 -15.63
CA ASP A 93 7.51 -4.12 -16.69
C ASP A 93 8.46 -5.04 -17.47
N SER A 94 9.70 -4.60 -17.68
CA SER A 94 10.72 -5.40 -18.39
C SER A 94 11.17 -6.66 -17.62
N GLN A 95 10.95 -6.70 -16.31
CA GLN A 95 11.30 -7.83 -15.44
C GLN A 95 10.09 -8.71 -15.12
N ALA A 96 8.88 -8.25 -15.44
CA ALA A 96 7.65 -8.97 -15.16
C ALA A 96 7.44 -10.13 -16.16
N ASP A 97 6.94 -11.26 -15.66
CA ASP A 97 6.53 -12.38 -16.48
C ASP A 97 5.18 -12.10 -17.17
N LEU A 98 4.35 -11.28 -16.53
CA LEU A 98 3.06 -10.84 -17.08
C LEU A 98 2.81 -9.38 -16.73
N VAL A 99 2.52 -8.58 -17.75
CA VAL A 99 2.09 -7.19 -17.60
C VAL A 99 0.65 -7.06 -18.10
N ILE A 100 -0.23 -6.56 -17.24
CA ILE A 100 -1.63 -6.29 -17.59
C ILE A 100 -1.85 -4.77 -17.49
N GLU A 101 -2.03 -4.11 -18.62
CA GLU A 101 -2.40 -2.70 -18.64
C GLU A 101 -3.91 -2.56 -18.39
N GLY A 102 -4.25 -1.97 -17.25
CA GLY A 102 -5.65 -1.80 -16.84
C GLY A 102 -5.81 -1.38 -15.39
N LYS A 103 -7.06 -1.14 -15.03
CA LYS A 103 -7.43 -0.84 -13.63
C LYS A 103 -7.45 -2.13 -12.83
N ILE A 104 -6.72 -2.16 -11.72
CA ILE A 104 -6.58 -3.35 -10.88
C ILE A 104 -7.95 -3.93 -10.43
N GLY A 105 -8.91 -3.07 -10.09
CA GLY A 105 -10.26 -3.51 -9.70
C GLY A 105 -11.01 -4.20 -10.85
N GLU A 106 -10.88 -3.71 -12.08
CA GLU A 106 -11.48 -4.35 -13.26
C GLU A 106 -10.83 -5.69 -13.60
N VAL A 107 -9.51 -5.78 -13.44
CA VAL A 107 -8.76 -7.03 -13.65
C VAL A 107 -9.19 -8.08 -12.62
N PHE A 108 -9.19 -7.73 -11.33
CA PHE A 108 -9.58 -8.67 -10.28
C PHE A 108 -11.06 -9.04 -10.31
N SER A 109 -11.94 -8.17 -10.79
CA SER A 109 -13.37 -8.52 -10.93
C SER A 109 -13.61 -9.69 -11.90
N LYS A 110 -12.71 -9.88 -12.88
CA LYS A 110 -12.78 -10.98 -13.85
C LYS A 110 -12.28 -12.31 -13.30
N LEU A 111 -11.58 -12.31 -12.15
CA LEU A 111 -11.11 -13.52 -11.49
C LEU A 111 -12.19 -14.17 -10.59
N ARG A 112 -13.29 -13.48 -10.35
CA ARG A 112 -14.46 -14.04 -9.66
C ARG A 112 -15.28 -14.85 -10.66
N GLN A 113 -15.19 -16.12 -10.51
CA GLN A 113 -16.12 -17.05 -11.15
C GLN A 113 -16.89 -17.80 -10.07
#